data_35d006c546ebb9ecdda38c158c78523d
#
_entry.id   35d006c546ebb9ecdda38c158c78523d
#
_cell.length_a   1.000
_cell.length_b   1.000
_cell.length_c   1.000
_cell.angle_alpha   90.00
_cell.angle_beta   90.00
_cell.angle_gamma   90.00
#
_symmetry.space_group_name_H-M   'P 1'
#
loop_
_entity.id
_entity.type
_entity.pdbx_description
1 polymer ?
#
loop_
_entity_poly.entity_id
_entity_poly.type
_entity_poly.pdbx_seq_one_letter_code
_entity_poly.pdbx_strand_id
1 'polypeptide(L)'
;MSDKDTKAIRRGLSRRRFLQGSAAFGTAAAFGGFPAIIRAANTRGADTPLRHVVISMQENRSFDHYFGAAPWIDSYGIPTGYTQPDGLGGAVAPYHFESLATPDVPHDWGSVHQQWNGGAMDGFFTNAGIWSLGYYTAEDLPFYYSLHDESTLCVNFFCSVLGPTWPNRFYLAAGTSGGITTNGLWGYGIFDYPIILDLLDAAGVTWKVYNLGWDSVPYGNTDNVFVFWKKYAHDQRTRGSKGSYLNDVRKGRLPQVSFIIPSYARGWDEHPPADVSIGMGLQEELVVALRDSPIWESSAYIITYDEHGGYFDHIKPPVLDAFGAGVRIPTWVISPWAKQGYLDPTTYDITSILKFIERLHGLPSLASVNHRFDVATPVGGNYEAAAPGALVGPPAKPRDDNGDIGDLFNAFSF
;
A
#
# COMPACT_ATOMS: atom_id res chain seq x y z
N MET A 1 -37.05 61.76 -0.44
CA MET A 1 -35.80 61.23 0.01
C MET A 1 -35.66 59.85 -0.68
N SER A 2 -35.23 59.91 -1.80
CA SER A 2 -33.98 59.82 -2.54
C SER A 2 -33.39 58.41 -2.59
N ASP A 3 -33.74 57.81 -3.66
CA ASP A 3 -33.37 56.64 -4.41
C ASP A 3 -31.88 56.71 -4.85
N LYS A 4 -30.91 56.43 -3.95
CA LYS A 4 -29.49 56.49 -4.29
C LYS A 4 -28.54 55.47 -3.60
N ASP A 5 -29.01 54.49 -2.83
CA ASP A 5 -28.09 53.57 -2.09
C ASP A 5 -28.23 52.05 -2.36
N THR A 6 -28.63 51.67 -3.58
CA THR A 6 -28.73 50.23 -3.92
C THR A 6 -28.02 49.88 -5.23
N LYS A 7 -26.76 50.36 -5.42
CA LYS A 7 -25.95 50.01 -6.60
C LYS A 7 -24.47 49.76 -6.27
N ALA A 8 -24.20 48.86 -5.38
CA ALA A 8 -22.85 48.30 -5.23
C ALA A 8 -22.96 46.92 -4.56
N ILE A 9 -23.06 45.86 -5.30
CA ILE A 9 -22.63 44.48 -5.11
C ILE A 9 -23.35 43.60 -6.16
N ARG A 10 -22.95 43.72 -7.41
CA ARG A 10 -23.11 42.66 -8.42
C ARG A 10 -22.02 42.84 -9.49
N ARG A 11 -20.76 42.58 -9.13
CA ARG A 11 -19.74 42.22 -10.12
C ARG A 11 -19.65 40.72 -10.16
N GLY A 12 -20.63 40.06 -10.78
CA GLY A 12 -20.56 38.69 -11.17
C GLY A 12 -19.44 38.48 -12.20
N LEU A 13 -18.54 37.58 -11.94
CA LEU A 13 -17.58 37.08 -12.93
C LEU A 13 -18.36 36.65 -14.18
N SER A 14 -18.03 37.21 -15.34
CA SER A 14 -18.72 36.87 -16.58
C SER A 14 -18.43 35.41 -16.94
N ARG A 15 -19.42 34.71 -17.49
CA ARG A 15 -19.29 33.32 -18.02
C ARG A 15 -18.07 33.17 -18.92
N ARG A 16 -17.66 34.23 -19.60
CA ARG A 16 -16.48 34.23 -20.48
C ARG A 16 -15.16 34.12 -19.72
N ARG A 17 -15.04 34.68 -18.50
CA ARG A 17 -13.85 34.51 -17.65
C ARG A 17 -13.83 33.16 -16.95
N PHE A 18 -14.99 32.57 -16.62
CA PHE A 18 -15.10 31.22 -16.08
C PHE A 18 -14.69 30.18 -17.15
N LEU A 19 -15.17 30.32 -18.39
CA LEU A 19 -14.79 29.45 -19.50
C LEU A 19 -13.32 29.61 -19.95
N GLN A 20 -12.75 30.83 -19.80
CA GLN A 20 -11.31 31.04 -20.06
C GLN A 20 -10.43 30.42 -18.97
N GLY A 21 -10.85 30.40 -17.72
CA GLY A 21 -10.17 29.69 -16.64
C GLY A 21 -10.24 28.16 -16.81
N SER A 22 -11.40 27.63 -17.17
CA SER A 22 -11.60 26.19 -17.41
C SER A 22 -10.88 25.67 -18.66
N ALA A 23 -10.78 26.50 -19.72
CA ALA A 23 -10.02 26.15 -20.92
C ALA A 23 -8.50 26.13 -20.70
N ALA A 24 -7.98 26.98 -19.78
CA ALA A 24 -6.55 26.97 -19.44
C ALA A 24 -6.14 25.71 -18.65
N PHE A 25 -7.03 25.16 -17.82
CA PHE A 25 -6.77 23.90 -17.12
C PHE A 25 -6.88 22.67 -18.05
N GLY A 26 -7.82 22.66 -18.99
CA GLY A 26 -8.02 21.54 -19.92
C GLY A 26 -6.94 21.41 -21.00
N THR A 27 -6.31 22.52 -21.43
CA THR A 27 -5.29 22.50 -22.48
C THR A 27 -3.87 22.27 -21.94
N ALA A 28 -3.60 22.57 -20.67
CA ALA A 28 -2.30 22.28 -20.05
C ALA A 28 -2.07 20.77 -19.82
N ALA A 29 -3.12 20.00 -19.58
CA ALA A 29 -3.04 18.55 -19.42
C ALA A 29 -2.72 17.79 -20.73
N ALA A 30 -3.05 18.38 -21.90
CA ALA A 30 -2.87 17.71 -23.20
C ALA A 30 -1.48 17.90 -23.82
N PHE A 31 -0.67 18.90 -23.39
CA PHE A 31 0.63 19.23 -23.99
C PHE A 31 1.71 19.54 -22.95
N GLY A 32 2.10 18.55 -22.14
CA GLY A 32 3.25 18.70 -21.23
C GLY A 32 2.96 19.47 -19.93
N GLY A 33 1.69 19.69 -19.57
CA GLY A 33 1.28 20.49 -18.40
C GLY A 33 1.41 19.78 -17.04
N PHE A 34 1.51 18.45 -17.02
CA PHE A 34 1.58 17.68 -15.78
C PHE A 34 2.74 18.10 -14.86
N PRO A 35 4.00 18.23 -15.34
CA PRO A 35 5.09 18.76 -14.52
C PRO A 35 4.89 20.19 -14.01
N ALA A 36 4.17 21.04 -14.78
CA ALA A 36 3.89 22.40 -14.37
C ALA A 36 2.80 22.47 -13.28
N ILE A 37 1.80 21.59 -13.35
CA ILE A 37 0.75 21.47 -12.31
C ILE A 37 1.37 20.99 -11.00
N ILE A 38 2.23 19.98 -11.03
CA ILE A 38 2.91 19.46 -9.84
C ILE A 38 3.82 20.53 -9.24
N ARG A 39 4.64 21.22 -10.05
CA ARG A 39 5.50 22.30 -9.55
C ARG A 39 4.72 23.46 -8.93
N ALA A 40 3.55 23.77 -9.46
CA ALA A 40 2.70 24.82 -8.92
C ALA A 40 1.99 24.39 -7.63
N ALA A 41 1.74 23.10 -7.47
CA ALA A 41 1.09 22.52 -6.30
C ALA A 41 2.06 22.12 -5.19
N ASN A 42 3.37 21.98 -5.49
CA ASN A 42 4.38 21.63 -4.49
C ASN A 42 4.41 22.66 -3.37
N THR A 43 4.23 22.17 -2.16
CA THR A 43 4.40 22.92 -0.91
C THR A 43 5.79 22.62 -0.33
N ARG A 44 6.16 23.32 0.74
CA ARG A 44 7.33 22.92 1.53
C ARG A 44 7.04 21.56 2.16
N GLY A 45 7.93 20.58 1.98
CA GLY A 45 7.85 19.29 2.65
C GLY A 45 7.90 19.42 4.17
N ALA A 46 7.52 18.37 4.87
CA ALA A 46 7.53 18.35 6.33
C ALA A 46 8.95 18.58 6.88
N ASP A 47 9.04 19.38 7.94
CA ASP A 47 10.31 19.64 8.62
C ASP A 47 10.65 18.48 9.56
N THR A 48 11.37 17.49 9.04
CA THR A 48 11.75 16.26 9.74
C THR A 48 13.21 15.93 9.48
N PRO A 49 13.84 15.10 10.30
CA PRO A 49 15.19 14.61 10.04
C PRO A 49 15.26 13.63 8.89
N LEU A 50 14.14 13.04 8.44
CA LEU A 50 14.10 12.01 7.40
C LEU A 50 14.53 12.54 6.04
N ARG A 51 15.40 11.79 5.39
CA ARG A 51 15.89 12.02 4.01
C ARG A 51 15.74 10.80 3.14
N HIS A 52 15.62 9.60 3.74
CA HIS A 52 15.53 8.33 3.06
C HIS A 52 14.37 7.52 3.62
N VAL A 53 13.46 7.09 2.77
CA VAL A 53 12.36 6.20 3.12
C VAL A 53 12.45 4.95 2.27
N VAL A 54 12.47 3.80 2.94
CA VAL A 54 12.47 2.48 2.31
C VAL A 54 11.14 1.81 2.61
N ILE A 55 10.43 1.38 1.56
CA ILE A 55 9.18 0.65 1.66
C ILE A 55 9.42 -0.76 1.13
N SER A 56 9.29 -1.77 1.97
CA SER A 56 9.35 -3.19 1.59
C SER A 56 7.98 -3.80 1.70
N MET A 57 7.43 -4.24 0.57
CA MET A 57 6.11 -4.86 0.52
C MET A 57 6.26 -6.35 0.32
N GLN A 58 5.96 -7.12 1.37
CA GLN A 58 5.88 -8.57 1.41
C GLN A 58 4.53 -9.04 0.84
N GLU A 59 4.20 -10.32 1.00
CA GLU A 59 3.04 -10.91 0.34
C GLU A 59 2.28 -11.88 1.25
N ASN A 60 0.91 -11.76 1.21
CA ASN A 60 -0.02 -12.79 1.68
C ASN A 60 0.03 -13.12 3.18
N ARG A 61 0.02 -12.12 4.09
CA ARG A 61 -0.05 -12.38 5.54
C ARG A 61 -1.00 -11.41 6.24
N SER A 62 -1.96 -11.95 7.03
CA SER A 62 -2.80 -11.11 7.87
C SER A 62 -2.11 -10.72 9.18
N PHE A 63 -2.66 -9.70 9.83
CA PHE A 63 -2.14 -9.24 11.11
C PHE A 63 -2.30 -10.30 12.21
N ASP A 64 -3.48 -10.92 12.34
CA ASP A 64 -3.69 -11.96 13.36
C ASP A 64 -2.85 -13.21 13.12
N HIS A 65 -2.60 -13.56 11.87
CA HIS A 65 -1.72 -14.67 11.51
C HIS A 65 -0.29 -14.48 12.04
N TYR A 66 0.21 -13.22 12.08
CA TYR A 66 1.58 -12.92 12.55
C TYR A 66 1.63 -12.45 13.99
N PHE A 67 0.74 -11.60 14.41
CA PHE A 67 0.82 -10.90 15.70
C PHE A 67 -0.41 -11.07 16.59
N GLY A 68 -1.46 -11.76 16.13
CA GLY A 68 -2.68 -11.92 16.89
C GLY A 68 -2.51 -12.64 18.24
N ALA A 69 -1.43 -13.44 18.39
CA ALA A 69 -1.08 -14.14 19.63
C ALA A 69 0.11 -13.48 20.36
N ALA A 70 0.58 -12.31 19.95
CA ALA A 70 1.71 -11.66 20.59
C ALA A 70 1.36 -11.21 22.03
N PRO A 71 2.23 -11.46 23.02
CA PRO A 71 1.93 -11.17 24.42
C PRO A 71 1.78 -9.68 24.75
N TRP A 72 2.27 -8.81 23.87
CA TRP A 72 2.23 -7.35 23.98
C TRP A 72 1.15 -6.68 23.12
N ILE A 73 0.33 -7.47 22.41
CA ILE A 73 -0.62 -6.92 21.43
C ILE A 73 -1.89 -6.32 22.04
N ASP A 74 -2.12 -6.51 23.33
CA ASP A 74 -3.28 -5.99 24.08
C ASP A 74 -4.63 -6.38 23.44
N SER A 75 -5.52 -5.41 23.29
CA SER A 75 -6.86 -5.61 22.73
C SER A 75 -6.89 -5.73 21.20
N TYR A 76 -5.75 -5.62 20.53
CA TYR A 76 -5.66 -5.76 19.06
C TYR A 76 -5.41 -7.19 18.59
N GLY A 77 -5.09 -8.09 19.52
CA GLY A 77 -4.86 -9.51 19.25
C GLY A 77 -6.13 -10.35 19.23
N ILE A 78 -5.97 -11.63 18.97
CA ILE A 78 -7.06 -12.60 18.89
C ILE A 78 -7.83 -12.63 20.21
N PRO A 79 -9.16 -12.35 20.22
CA PRO A 79 -9.95 -12.37 21.45
C PRO A 79 -9.98 -13.76 22.11
N THR A 80 -9.93 -13.79 23.43
CA THR A 80 -10.09 -15.05 24.18
C THR A 80 -11.39 -15.75 23.81
N GLY A 81 -11.29 -17.02 23.40
CA GLY A 81 -12.46 -17.81 22.98
C GLY A 81 -12.97 -17.51 21.58
N TYR A 82 -12.21 -16.75 20.77
CA TYR A 82 -12.55 -16.52 19.37
C TYR A 82 -12.62 -17.85 18.59
N THR A 83 -13.65 -17.97 17.77
CA THR A 83 -13.87 -19.13 16.90
C THR A 83 -14.50 -18.70 15.57
N GLN A 84 -14.35 -19.55 14.57
CA GLN A 84 -15.00 -19.44 13.27
C GLN A 84 -16.05 -20.54 13.11
N PRO A 85 -17.21 -20.28 12.45
CA PRO A 85 -18.17 -21.33 12.11
C PRO A 85 -17.54 -22.42 11.24
N ASP A 86 -17.88 -23.70 11.51
CA ASP A 86 -17.46 -24.83 10.67
C ASP A 86 -18.39 -25.12 9.48
N GLY A 87 -19.50 -24.36 9.37
CA GLY A 87 -20.53 -24.57 8.35
C GLY A 87 -21.48 -25.74 8.63
N LEU A 88 -21.27 -26.48 9.72
CA LEU A 88 -22.06 -27.65 10.13
C LEU A 88 -22.79 -27.46 11.46
N GLY A 89 -22.72 -26.26 12.02
CA GLY A 89 -23.31 -25.89 13.30
C GLY A 89 -22.35 -25.96 14.48
N GLY A 90 -21.08 -26.26 14.25
CA GLY A 90 -19.98 -26.19 15.20
C GLY A 90 -19.09 -24.94 14.99
N ALA A 91 -17.99 -24.90 15.73
CA ALA A 91 -17.03 -23.81 15.67
C ALA A 91 -15.59 -24.33 15.79
N VAL A 92 -14.65 -23.66 15.10
CA VAL A 92 -13.23 -23.98 15.05
C VAL A 92 -12.42 -22.80 15.59
N ALA A 93 -11.54 -23.04 16.55
CA ALA A 93 -10.64 -22.03 17.07
C ALA A 93 -9.39 -21.87 16.20
N PRO A 94 -8.77 -20.68 16.16
CA PRO A 94 -7.41 -20.51 15.66
C PRO A 94 -6.42 -21.39 16.43
N TYR A 95 -5.33 -21.76 15.75
CA TYR A 95 -4.31 -22.64 16.33
C TYR A 95 -2.92 -22.19 15.93
N HIS A 96 -1.93 -22.54 16.75
CA HIS A 96 -0.53 -22.28 16.45
C HIS A 96 -0.04 -23.22 15.34
N PHE A 97 0.59 -22.67 14.30
CA PHE A 97 1.24 -23.48 13.27
C PHE A 97 2.51 -24.15 13.80
N GLU A 98 2.67 -25.42 13.46
CA GLU A 98 3.91 -26.18 13.72
C GLU A 98 4.92 -26.08 12.56
N SER A 99 4.53 -25.46 11.44
CA SER A 99 5.34 -25.35 10.22
C SER A 99 5.42 -23.91 9.75
N LEU A 100 6.62 -23.49 9.38
CA LEU A 100 6.86 -22.18 8.77
C LEU A 100 6.52 -22.12 7.27
N ALA A 101 6.32 -23.29 6.65
CA ALA A 101 5.83 -23.42 5.28
C ALA A 101 4.38 -23.93 5.31
N THR A 102 3.46 -23.12 4.80
CA THR A 102 2.03 -23.41 4.80
C THR A 102 1.47 -23.45 3.38
N PRO A 103 0.40 -24.19 3.11
CA PRO A 103 -0.25 -24.12 1.80
C PRO A 103 -0.75 -22.73 1.50
N ASP A 104 -0.76 -22.40 0.22
CA ASP A 104 -1.47 -21.24 -0.29
C ASP A 104 -2.98 -21.48 -0.17
N VAL A 105 -3.70 -20.51 0.39
CA VAL A 105 -5.14 -20.60 0.60
C VAL A 105 -5.89 -19.58 -0.27
N PRO A 106 -7.17 -19.79 -0.61
CA PRO A 106 -7.92 -18.91 -1.47
C PRO A 106 -7.94 -17.46 -0.99
N HIS A 107 -7.55 -16.51 -1.86
CA HIS A 107 -7.52 -15.08 -1.57
C HIS A 107 -7.86 -14.21 -2.80
N ASP A 108 -8.49 -14.80 -3.82
CA ASP A 108 -9.07 -14.02 -4.91
C ASP A 108 -10.25 -13.15 -4.44
N TRP A 109 -10.70 -12.24 -5.29
CA TRP A 109 -11.80 -11.32 -4.98
C TRP A 109 -13.04 -12.01 -4.40
N GLY A 110 -13.47 -13.13 -5.00
CA GLY A 110 -14.65 -13.87 -4.55
C GLY A 110 -14.43 -14.51 -3.20
N SER A 111 -13.28 -15.14 -3.00
CA SER A 111 -12.88 -15.78 -1.74
C SER A 111 -12.76 -14.79 -0.60
N VAL A 112 -12.11 -13.65 -0.83
CA VAL A 112 -11.95 -12.60 0.22
C VAL A 112 -13.31 -12.03 0.63
N HIS A 113 -14.26 -11.86 -0.30
CA HIS A 113 -15.61 -11.41 0.04
C HIS A 113 -16.40 -12.45 0.85
N GLN A 114 -16.18 -13.75 0.59
CA GLN A 114 -16.75 -14.82 1.41
C GLN A 114 -16.13 -14.85 2.81
N GLN A 115 -14.81 -14.69 2.92
CA GLN A 115 -14.08 -14.61 4.20
C GLN A 115 -14.55 -13.42 5.04
N TRP A 116 -14.64 -12.25 4.42
CA TRP A 116 -15.15 -11.02 5.04
C TRP A 116 -16.62 -11.11 5.47
N ASN A 117 -17.44 -11.84 4.72
CA ASN A 117 -18.88 -12.10 4.96
C ASN A 117 -19.67 -10.86 5.40
N GLY A 118 -19.65 -9.80 4.59
CA GLY A 118 -20.35 -8.55 4.90
C GLY A 118 -19.84 -7.82 6.15
N GLY A 119 -18.63 -8.16 6.62
CA GLY A 119 -18.00 -7.60 7.81
C GLY A 119 -18.20 -8.40 9.09
N ALA A 120 -18.77 -9.59 9.01
CA ALA A 120 -18.84 -10.52 10.13
C ALA A 120 -17.47 -11.14 10.44
N MET A 121 -16.55 -11.17 9.47
CA MET A 121 -15.20 -11.73 9.59
C MET A 121 -15.21 -13.22 10.01
N ASP A 122 -16.20 -13.98 9.59
CA ASP A 122 -16.46 -15.35 10.05
C ASP A 122 -16.50 -16.39 8.93
N GLY A 123 -16.10 -15.99 7.72
CA GLY A 123 -16.09 -16.87 6.56
C GLY A 123 -14.75 -17.53 6.23
N PHE A 124 -13.70 -17.31 7.02
CA PHE A 124 -12.34 -17.81 6.70
C PHE A 124 -12.28 -19.34 6.69
N PHE A 125 -12.76 -19.99 7.75
CA PHE A 125 -12.76 -21.46 7.79
C PHE A 125 -13.64 -22.08 6.72
N THR A 126 -14.83 -21.56 6.52
CA THR A 126 -15.78 -22.12 5.54
C THR A 126 -15.35 -21.94 4.09
N ASN A 127 -14.56 -20.89 3.78
CA ASN A 127 -14.01 -20.64 2.46
C ASN A 127 -12.66 -21.33 2.23
N ALA A 128 -11.73 -21.23 3.19
CA ALA A 128 -10.32 -21.61 3.01
C ALA A 128 -9.87 -22.77 3.91
N GLY A 129 -10.76 -23.29 4.76
CA GLY A 129 -10.49 -24.42 5.64
C GLY A 129 -9.56 -24.09 6.80
N ILE A 130 -9.06 -25.16 7.45
CA ILE A 130 -8.27 -25.05 8.68
C ILE A 130 -6.99 -24.21 8.52
N TRP A 131 -6.37 -24.23 7.35
CA TRP A 131 -5.13 -23.50 7.07
C TRP A 131 -5.28 -21.99 7.18
N SER A 132 -6.49 -21.47 6.97
CA SER A 132 -6.75 -20.03 7.15
C SER A 132 -6.71 -19.56 8.61
N LEU A 133 -6.82 -20.47 9.59
CA LEU A 133 -6.94 -20.14 11.02
C LEU A 133 -5.62 -20.29 11.80
N GLY A 134 -4.52 -20.57 11.13
CA GLY A 134 -3.24 -20.69 11.79
C GLY A 134 -2.60 -19.36 12.16
N TYR A 135 -1.88 -19.31 13.28
CA TYR A 135 -1.08 -18.14 13.67
C TYR A 135 0.33 -18.54 14.08
N TYR A 136 1.24 -17.57 14.09
CA TYR A 136 2.62 -17.68 14.54
C TYR A 136 2.84 -16.97 15.88
N THR A 137 3.98 -17.29 16.52
CA THR A 137 4.42 -16.73 17.79
C THR A 137 5.83 -16.16 17.69
N ALA A 138 6.37 -15.66 18.79
CA ALA A 138 7.75 -15.17 18.86
C ALA A 138 8.81 -16.25 18.55
N GLU A 139 8.49 -17.53 18.79
CA GLU A 139 9.41 -18.65 18.47
C GLU A 139 9.55 -18.85 16.97
N ASP A 140 8.48 -18.56 16.22
CA ASP A 140 8.42 -18.72 14.76
C ASP A 140 8.97 -17.48 14.03
N LEU A 141 8.68 -16.28 14.55
CA LEU A 141 8.98 -15.00 13.92
C LEU A 141 9.89 -14.11 14.79
N PRO A 142 11.07 -14.61 15.27
CA PRO A 142 11.88 -13.92 16.27
C PRO A 142 12.30 -12.51 15.84
N PHE A 143 12.69 -12.29 14.59
CA PHE A 143 13.07 -10.97 14.11
C PHE A 143 11.89 -9.98 14.16
N TYR A 144 10.72 -10.34 13.63
CA TYR A 144 9.57 -9.45 13.64
C TYR A 144 9.09 -9.12 15.06
N TYR A 145 9.12 -10.08 15.98
CA TYR A 145 8.78 -9.84 17.38
C TYR A 145 9.81 -8.97 18.10
N SER A 146 11.11 -9.06 17.73
CA SER A 146 12.16 -8.21 18.30
C SER A 146 12.02 -6.74 17.92
N LEU A 147 11.30 -6.42 16.83
CA LEU A 147 11.06 -5.05 16.41
C LEU A 147 10.13 -4.28 17.37
N HIS A 148 9.36 -4.96 18.22
CA HIS A 148 8.39 -4.32 19.12
C HIS A 148 9.05 -3.25 20.00
N ASP A 149 10.16 -3.56 20.66
CA ASP A 149 10.78 -2.67 21.63
C ASP A 149 11.44 -1.43 20.99
N GLU A 150 11.74 -1.47 19.69
CA GLU A 150 12.55 -0.46 19.00
C GLU A 150 11.79 0.32 17.94
N SER A 151 10.52 -0.07 17.66
CA SER A 151 9.79 0.39 16.48
C SER A 151 8.32 0.65 16.81
N THR A 152 7.59 1.14 15.82
CA THR A 152 6.13 1.28 15.89
C THR A 152 5.46 0.17 15.05
N LEU A 153 4.50 -0.55 15.64
CA LEU A 153 3.60 -1.45 14.92
C LEU A 153 2.26 -0.75 14.68
N CYS A 154 1.87 -0.63 13.42
CA CYS A 154 0.55 -0.10 13.05
C CYS A 154 -0.52 -1.18 13.22
N VAL A 155 -1.30 -1.13 14.31
CA VAL A 155 -2.25 -2.21 14.65
C VAL A 155 -3.58 -2.15 13.90
N ASN A 156 -3.85 -1.06 13.19
CA ASN A 156 -5.01 -0.88 12.32
C ASN A 156 -4.57 -0.51 10.89
N PHE A 157 -3.62 -1.25 10.35
CA PHE A 157 -3.21 -1.10 8.96
C PHE A 157 -3.90 -2.17 8.10
N PHE A 158 -4.62 -1.73 7.09
CA PHE A 158 -5.44 -2.59 6.23
C PHE A 158 -4.86 -2.63 4.82
N CYS A 159 -5.00 -3.74 4.11
CA CYS A 159 -4.82 -3.70 2.67
C CYS A 159 -5.94 -2.87 2.01
N SER A 160 -5.77 -2.45 0.77
CA SER A 160 -6.63 -1.39 0.22
C SER A 160 -7.93 -1.90 -0.38
N VAL A 161 -7.99 -3.18 -0.79
CA VAL A 161 -9.21 -3.79 -1.32
C VAL A 161 -9.42 -5.20 -0.79
N LEU A 162 -10.68 -5.65 -0.76
CA LEU A 162 -11.07 -7.03 -0.48
C LEU A 162 -10.77 -7.91 -1.69
N GLY A 163 -9.49 -8.10 -2.01
CA GLY A 163 -9.07 -8.80 -3.21
C GLY A 163 -7.59 -9.17 -3.20
N PRO A 164 -7.09 -9.68 -4.33
CA PRO A 164 -5.76 -10.27 -4.43
C PRO A 164 -4.63 -9.25 -4.55
N THR A 165 -3.41 -9.74 -4.74
CA THR A 165 -2.11 -9.09 -4.80
C THR A 165 -2.08 -7.80 -5.64
N TRP A 166 -2.34 -7.89 -6.96
CA TRP A 166 -2.07 -6.76 -7.85
C TRP A 166 -3.02 -5.57 -7.65
N PRO A 167 -4.33 -5.74 -7.48
CA PRO A 167 -5.19 -4.63 -7.09
C PRO A 167 -4.68 -3.87 -5.87
N ASN A 168 -4.24 -4.59 -4.82
CA ASN A 168 -3.68 -3.99 -3.61
C ASN A 168 -2.36 -3.25 -3.89
N ARG A 169 -1.44 -3.87 -4.63
CA ARG A 169 -0.15 -3.24 -5.01
C ARG A 169 -0.33 -2.02 -5.92
N PHE A 170 -1.41 -1.93 -6.72
CA PHE A 170 -1.71 -0.73 -7.49
C PHE A 170 -2.01 0.48 -6.60
N TYR A 171 -2.58 0.27 -5.40
CA TYR A 171 -2.76 1.36 -4.44
C TYR A 171 -1.42 1.92 -3.93
N LEU A 172 -0.37 1.11 -3.81
CA LEU A 172 0.98 1.61 -3.51
C LEU A 172 1.55 2.49 -4.63
N ALA A 173 1.21 2.19 -5.88
CA ALA A 173 1.74 2.94 -7.02
C ALA A 173 0.89 4.18 -7.35
N ALA A 174 -0.43 4.05 -7.34
CA ALA A 174 -1.36 4.99 -7.95
C ALA A 174 -2.45 5.51 -7.01
N GLY A 175 -2.50 5.05 -5.75
CA GLY A 175 -3.60 5.36 -4.82
C GLY A 175 -4.92 4.69 -5.17
N THR A 176 -4.95 3.89 -6.24
CA THR A 176 -6.14 3.21 -6.76
C THR A 176 -5.77 2.00 -7.60
N SER A 177 -6.66 0.99 -7.63
CA SER A 177 -6.56 -0.10 -8.62
C SER A 177 -7.18 0.27 -9.98
N GLY A 178 -7.76 1.47 -10.12
CA GLY A 178 -8.50 1.86 -11.33
C GLY A 178 -9.74 0.99 -11.59
N GLY A 179 -10.29 0.35 -10.54
CA GLY A 179 -11.42 -0.58 -10.64
C GLY A 179 -11.02 -2.03 -10.97
N ILE A 180 -9.73 -2.33 -11.04
CA ILE A 180 -9.21 -3.70 -11.21
C ILE A 180 -9.39 -4.47 -9.91
N THR A 181 -9.93 -5.69 -10.00
CA THR A 181 -10.27 -6.55 -8.87
C THR A 181 -9.63 -7.94 -8.94
N THR A 182 -8.78 -8.19 -9.94
CA THR A 182 -8.19 -9.51 -10.18
C THR A 182 -6.71 -9.43 -10.49
N ASN A 183 -5.97 -10.53 -10.26
CA ASN A 183 -4.64 -10.75 -10.78
C ASN A 183 -4.75 -11.19 -12.25
N GLY A 184 -4.94 -10.24 -13.17
CA GLY A 184 -4.99 -10.54 -14.61
C GLY A 184 -3.60 -10.79 -15.19
N LEU A 185 -3.52 -11.30 -16.43
CA LEU A 185 -2.26 -11.37 -17.18
C LEU A 185 -1.94 -9.98 -17.74
N TRP A 186 -1.32 -9.15 -16.92
CA TRP A 186 -0.91 -7.80 -17.31
C TRP A 186 0.46 -7.86 -17.98
N GLY A 187 0.61 -7.09 -19.05
CA GLY A 187 1.91 -6.91 -19.71
C GLY A 187 2.63 -5.64 -19.21
N TYR A 188 3.92 -5.55 -19.49
CA TYR A 188 4.67 -4.33 -19.24
C TYR A 188 4.13 -3.17 -20.09
N GLY A 189 4.01 -1.99 -19.49
CA GLY A 189 3.67 -0.76 -20.18
C GLY A 189 2.24 -0.69 -20.69
N ILE A 190 1.27 -1.21 -19.95
CA ILE A 190 -0.16 -1.13 -20.32
C ILE A 190 -0.84 0.12 -19.78
N PHE A 191 -0.44 0.62 -18.61
CA PHE A 191 -1.05 1.79 -17.98
C PHE A 191 -0.36 3.09 -18.38
N ASP A 192 -1.11 4.20 -18.36
CA ASP A 192 -0.60 5.53 -18.73
C ASP A 192 -1.13 6.69 -17.86
N TYR A 193 -1.83 6.36 -16.77
CA TYR A 193 -2.27 7.36 -15.78
C TYR A 193 -1.18 7.64 -14.74
N PRO A 194 -1.26 8.81 -14.03
CA PRO A 194 -0.25 9.23 -13.06
C PRO A 194 -0.08 8.28 -11.90
N ILE A 195 1.18 8.12 -11.44
CA ILE A 195 1.55 7.37 -10.24
C ILE A 195 2.53 8.18 -9.39
N ILE A 196 2.83 7.69 -8.20
CA ILE A 196 3.76 8.35 -7.26
C ILE A 196 5.12 8.66 -7.89
N LEU A 197 5.64 7.79 -8.77
CA LEU A 197 6.92 8.03 -9.44
C LEU A 197 6.89 9.26 -10.36
N ASP A 198 5.72 9.62 -10.91
CA ASP A 198 5.55 10.85 -11.69
C ASP A 198 5.64 12.09 -10.80
N LEU A 199 5.08 12.03 -9.58
CA LEU A 199 5.15 13.12 -8.62
C LEU A 199 6.59 13.32 -8.15
N LEU A 200 7.29 12.23 -7.83
CA LEU A 200 8.70 12.24 -7.43
C LEU A 200 9.59 12.81 -8.53
N ASP A 201 9.44 12.34 -9.77
CA ASP A 201 10.19 12.85 -10.95
C ASP A 201 9.99 14.35 -11.14
N ALA A 202 8.74 14.80 -11.07
CA ALA A 202 8.40 16.22 -11.28
C ALA A 202 8.93 17.15 -10.18
N ALA A 203 9.03 16.66 -8.95
CA ALA A 203 9.59 17.38 -7.81
C ALA A 203 11.13 17.26 -7.72
N GLY A 204 11.77 16.43 -8.54
CA GLY A 204 13.20 16.17 -8.48
C GLY A 204 13.59 15.31 -7.26
N VAL A 205 12.65 14.58 -6.66
CA VAL A 205 12.89 13.64 -5.57
C VAL A 205 13.47 12.35 -6.18
N THR A 206 14.63 11.92 -5.68
CA THR A 206 15.28 10.72 -6.20
C THR A 206 14.57 9.45 -5.71
N TRP A 207 14.38 8.49 -6.60
CA TRP A 207 13.73 7.22 -6.27
C TRP A 207 14.34 6.02 -7.00
N LYS A 208 14.12 4.83 -6.46
CA LYS A 208 14.49 3.57 -7.09
C LYS A 208 13.61 2.42 -6.59
N VAL A 209 13.29 1.49 -7.48
CA VAL A 209 12.68 0.20 -7.13
C VAL A 209 13.76 -0.87 -7.16
N TYR A 210 14.00 -1.50 -6.01
CA TYR A 210 14.86 -2.66 -5.85
C TYR A 210 14.01 -3.91 -6.03
N ASN A 211 13.93 -4.39 -7.27
CA ASN A 211 13.21 -5.59 -7.64
C ASN A 211 14.12 -6.80 -7.46
N LEU A 212 14.01 -7.46 -6.29
CA LEU A 212 14.97 -8.47 -5.86
C LEU A 212 14.86 -9.79 -6.64
N GLY A 213 13.77 -9.99 -7.38
CA GLY A 213 13.54 -11.16 -8.21
C GLY A 213 13.85 -10.96 -9.69
N TRP A 214 14.38 -9.81 -10.09
CA TRP A 214 14.59 -9.48 -11.51
C TRP A 214 15.41 -10.50 -12.30
N ASP A 215 16.36 -11.14 -11.64
CA ASP A 215 17.27 -12.15 -12.23
C ASP A 215 16.75 -13.59 -12.14
N SER A 216 15.58 -13.81 -11.52
CA SER A 216 15.09 -15.15 -11.16
C SER A 216 14.07 -15.73 -12.13
N VAL A 217 13.42 -14.88 -12.94
CA VAL A 217 12.36 -15.28 -13.88
C VAL A 217 12.52 -14.58 -15.23
N PRO A 218 12.07 -15.20 -16.35
CA PRO A 218 12.29 -14.67 -17.71
C PRO A 218 11.71 -13.26 -17.95
N TYR A 219 10.71 -12.86 -17.16
CA TYR A 219 10.01 -11.57 -17.29
C TYR A 219 10.16 -10.69 -16.04
N GLY A 220 11.13 -10.99 -15.14
CA GLY A 220 11.28 -10.30 -13.87
C GLY A 220 10.25 -10.73 -12.84
N ASN A 221 10.28 -10.08 -11.67
CA ASN A 221 9.31 -10.29 -10.61
C ASN A 221 7.99 -9.57 -10.96
N THR A 222 6.90 -10.32 -11.07
CA THR A 222 5.58 -9.81 -11.44
C THR A 222 4.95 -8.89 -10.38
N ASP A 223 5.46 -8.97 -9.12
CA ASP A 223 4.99 -8.13 -8.00
C ASP A 223 5.52 -6.71 -8.08
N ASN A 224 6.48 -6.46 -8.99
CA ASN A 224 6.88 -5.11 -9.34
C ASN A 224 5.84 -4.45 -10.25
N VAL A 225 4.76 -3.97 -9.69
CA VAL A 225 3.66 -3.35 -10.45
C VAL A 225 4.06 -2.07 -11.16
N PHE A 226 5.13 -1.38 -10.76
CA PHE A 226 5.59 -0.14 -11.39
C PHE A 226 5.93 -0.31 -12.88
N VAL A 227 6.34 -1.51 -13.30
CA VAL A 227 6.66 -1.79 -14.70
C VAL A 227 5.41 -1.93 -15.59
N PHE A 228 4.21 -1.96 -15.01
CA PHE A 228 2.97 -1.97 -15.77
C PHE A 228 2.64 -0.60 -16.37
N TRP A 229 3.27 0.47 -15.89
CA TRP A 229 3.14 1.80 -16.48
C TRP A 229 4.11 2.01 -17.64
N LYS A 230 3.59 2.51 -18.77
CA LYS A 230 4.35 2.74 -20.03
C LYS A 230 5.68 3.48 -19.81
N LYS A 231 5.63 4.53 -18.98
CA LYS A 231 6.82 5.36 -18.70
C LYS A 231 7.92 4.58 -17.97
N TYR A 232 7.57 3.60 -17.14
CA TYR A 232 8.48 2.92 -16.23
C TYR A 232 8.79 1.47 -16.62
N ALA A 233 8.11 0.93 -17.63
CA ALA A 233 8.25 -0.46 -18.07
C ALA A 233 9.70 -0.87 -18.39
N HIS A 234 10.50 0.07 -18.88
CA HIS A 234 11.89 -0.15 -19.24
C HIS A 234 12.87 0.80 -18.53
N ASP A 235 12.42 1.54 -17.52
CA ASP A 235 13.27 2.42 -16.74
C ASP A 235 14.23 1.59 -15.87
N GLN A 236 15.53 1.90 -15.94
CA GLN A 236 16.56 1.18 -15.19
C GLN A 236 16.41 1.36 -13.67
N ARG A 237 15.76 2.43 -13.23
CA ARG A 237 15.46 2.68 -11.81
C ARG A 237 14.47 1.67 -11.23
N THR A 238 13.71 0.94 -12.06
CA THR A 238 12.77 -0.12 -11.62
C THR A 238 13.44 -1.51 -11.54
N ARG A 239 14.75 -1.61 -11.76
CA ARG A 239 15.48 -2.88 -11.92
C ARG A 239 16.63 -3.05 -10.93
N GLY A 240 16.53 -2.45 -9.75
CA GLY A 240 17.51 -2.65 -8.69
C GLY A 240 17.52 -4.10 -8.20
N SER A 241 18.68 -4.57 -7.76
CA SER A 241 18.84 -5.90 -7.15
C SER A 241 19.13 -5.78 -5.65
N LYS A 242 19.09 -6.91 -4.91
CA LYS A 242 19.54 -6.98 -3.50
C LYS A 242 20.97 -6.46 -3.35
N GLY A 243 21.87 -6.88 -4.22
CA GLY A 243 23.26 -6.41 -4.19
C GLY A 243 23.39 -4.91 -4.45
N SER A 244 22.54 -4.33 -5.32
CA SER A 244 22.54 -2.89 -5.52
C SER A 244 21.98 -2.12 -4.31
N TYR A 245 20.94 -2.64 -3.62
CA TYR A 245 20.45 -2.06 -2.38
C TYR A 245 21.55 -2.03 -1.31
N LEU A 246 22.13 -3.18 -0.99
CA LEU A 246 23.18 -3.30 0.02
C LEU A 246 24.40 -2.41 -0.29
N ASN A 247 24.76 -2.26 -1.57
CA ASN A 247 25.84 -1.35 -1.99
C ASN A 247 25.45 0.12 -1.83
N ASP A 248 24.22 0.50 -2.18
CA ASP A 248 23.75 1.87 -2.07
C ASP A 248 23.62 2.28 -0.59
N VAL A 249 23.11 1.39 0.27
CA VAL A 249 23.06 1.55 1.74
C VAL A 249 24.45 1.77 2.33
N ARG A 250 25.36 0.80 2.09
CA ARG A 250 26.73 0.85 2.64
C ARG A 250 27.51 2.12 2.26
N LYS A 251 27.22 2.66 1.08
CA LYS A 251 27.85 3.88 0.59
C LYS A 251 27.10 5.16 0.94
N GLY A 252 26.01 5.08 1.69
CA GLY A 252 25.16 6.22 2.03
C GLY A 252 24.55 6.90 0.80
N ARG A 253 24.18 6.13 -0.23
CA ARG A 253 23.68 6.62 -1.52
C ARG A 253 22.29 6.11 -1.88
N LEU A 254 21.51 5.70 -0.86
CA LEU A 254 20.11 5.39 -1.12
C LEU A 254 19.40 6.61 -1.72
N PRO A 255 18.48 6.43 -2.67
CA PRO A 255 17.53 7.46 -3.06
C PRO A 255 16.70 7.96 -1.88
N GLN A 256 16.05 9.10 -2.06
CA GLN A 256 15.13 9.64 -1.05
C GLN A 256 13.92 8.72 -0.83
N VAL A 257 13.43 8.05 -1.89
CA VAL A 257 12.37 7.05 -1.81
C VAL A 257 12.83 5.76 -2.48
N SER A 258 12.77 4.66 -1.75
CA SER A 258 13.19 3.33 -2.21
C SER A 258 12.04 2.34 -2.00
N PHE A 259 11.65 1.64 -3.06
CA PHE A 259 10.71 0.54 -2.98
C PHE A 259 11.46 -0.78 -3.10
N ILE A 260 11.21 -1.70 -2.20
CA ILE A 260 11.76 -3.07 -2.23
C ILE A 260 10.62 -4.01 -2.59
N ILE A 261 10.83 -4.77 -3.66
CA ILE A 261 9.92 -5.82 -4.11
C ILE A 261 10.67 -7.14 -3.95
N PRO A 262 10.40 -7.91 -2.91
CA PRO A 262 11.00 -9.21 -2.68
C PRO A 262 10.65 -10.22 -3.79
N SER A 263 11.36 -11.31 -3.86
CA SER A 263 11.22 -12.28 -4.95
C SER A 263 10.34 -13.45 -4.56
N TYR A 264 9.20 -13.64 -5.20
CA TYR A 264 8.37 -14.82 -5.11
C TYR A 264 9.18 -16.11 -5.38
N ALA A 265 9.91 -16.15 -6.49
CA ALA A 265 10.66 -17.34 -6.90
C ALA A 265 11.74 -17.77 -5.89
N ARG A 266 12.13 -16.90 -4.96
CA ARG A 266 13.11 -17.19 -3.90
C ARG A 266 12.46 -17.36 -2.53
N GLY A 267 11.14 -17.22 -2.41
CA GLY A 267 10.41 -17.19 -1.15
C GLY A 267 10.77 -15.98 -0.27
N TRP A 268 11.31 -14.93 -0.87
CA TRP A 268 11.74 -13.72 -0.15
C TRP A 268 10.59 -12.80 0.22
N ASP A 269 9.46 -12.98 -0.42
CA ASP A 269 8.22 -12.23 -0.21
C ASP A 269 7.29 -12.86 0.84
N GLU A 270 7.62 -14.08 1.32
CA GLU A 270 6.84 -14.88 2.29
C GLU A 270 5.54 -15.46 1.74
N HIS A 271 5.28 -15.35 0.43
CA HIS A 271 4.11 -15.95 -0.20
C HIS A 271 4.10 -17.49 0.03
N PRO A 272 2.98 -18.08 0.50
CA PRO A 272 2.88 -19.54 0.57
C PRO A 272 3.10 -20.21 -0.80
N PRO A 273 3.71 -21.38 -0.88
CA PRO A 273 4.11 -22.22 0.26
C PRO A 273 5.55 -21.99 0.76
N ALA A 274 6.13 -20.82 0.53
CA ALA A 274 7.47 -20.52 1.02
C ALA A 274 7.53 -20.60 2.56
N ASP A 275 8.68 -21.04 3.07
CA ASP A 275 9.01 -20.96 4.49
C ASP A 275 9.20 -19.47 4.86
N VAL A 276 8.40 -18.96 5.79
CA VAL A 276 8.41 -17.53 6.18
C VAL A 276 9.74 -17.07 6.75
N SER A 277 10.56 -18.00 7.31
CA SER A 277 11.88 -17.66 7.83
C SER A 277 12.84 -17.16 6.75
N ILE A 278 12.60 -17.53 5.49
CA ILE A 278 13.41 -17.09 4.35
C ILE A 278 13.19 -15.61 4.08
N GLY A 279 11.94 -15.17 4.02
CA GLY A 279 11.58 -13.76 3.82
C GLY A 279 11.90 -12.91 5.05
N MET A 280 11.60 -13.40 6.25
CA MET A 280 11.98 -12.76 7.50
C MET A 280 13.49 -12.53 7.60
N GLY A 281 14.32 -13.54 7.25
CA GLY A 281 15.77 -13.39 7.23
C GLY A 281 16.26 -12.38 6.18
N LEU A 282 15.56 -12.26 5.05
CA LEU A 282 15.84 -11.18 4.11
C LEU A 282 15.55 -9.83 4.72
N GLN A 283 14.38 -9.63 5.37
CA GLN A 283 14.03 -8.36 5.99
C GLN A 283 15.02 -7.98 7.10
N GLU A 284 15.44 -8.95 7.90
CA GLU A 284 16.50 -8.74 8.90
C GLU A 284 17.78 -8.22 8.25
N GLU A 285 18.28 -8.91 7.20
CA GLU A 285 19.49 -8.49 6.47
C GLU A 285 19.39 -7.05 5.95
N LEU A 286 18.25 -6.69 5.35
CA LEU A 286 18.07 -5.37 4.75
C LEU A 286 17.94 -4.26 5.80
N VAL A 287 17.22 -4.52 6.89
CA VAL A 287 17.04 -3.58 8.01
C VAL A 287 18.35 -3.37 8.75
N VAL A 288 19.06 -4.45 9.10
CA VAL A 288 20.37 -4.37 9.77
C VAL A 288 21.37 -3.62 8.90
N ALA A 289 21.41 -3.90 7.60
CA ALA A 289 22.31 -3.16 6.71
C ALA A 289 22.02 -1.64 6.71
N LEU A 290 20.74 -1.25 6.77
CA LEU A 290 20.38 0.18 6.87
C LEU A 290 20.73 0.77 8.25
N ARG A 291 20.50 0.05 9.33
CA ARG A 291 20.87 0.45 10.70
C ARG A 291 22.38 0.70 10.84
N ASP A 292 23.18 -0.14 10.21
CA ASP A 292 24.64 -0.05 10.24
C ASP A 292 25.22 0.99 9.26
N SER A 293 24.37 1.66 8.49
CA SER A 293 24.80 2.59 7.46
C SER A 293 25.02 4.03 7.98
N PRO A 294 25.81 4.84 7.26
CA PRO A 294 26.03 6.25 7.62
C PRO A 294 24.78 7.13 7.48
N ILE A 295 23.70 6.63 6.92
CA ILE A 295 22.45 7.37 6.68
C ILE A 295 21.32 6.94 7.63
N TRP A 296 21.57 6.04 8.59
CA TRP A 296 20.54 5.54 9.50
C TRP A 296 19.78 6.67 10.21
N GLU A 297 20.51 7.66 10.76
CA GLU A 297 19.93 8.79 11.51
C GLU A 297 18.97 9.67 10.68
N SER A 298 18.91 9.47 9.38
CA SER A 298 17.99 10.18 8.49
C SER A 298 17.09 9.23 7.69
N SER A 299 16.92 8.02 8.16
CA SER A 299 16.21 6.97 7.43
C SER A 299 14.98 6.45 8.18
N ALA A 300 14.00 6.00 7.42
CA ALA A 300 12.90 5.15 7.88
C ALA A 300 12.76 3.93 6.96
N TYR A 301 12.46 2.77 7.55
CA TYR A 301 12.17 1.52 6.85
C TYR A 301 10.76 1.07 7.24
N ILE A 302 9.91 0.84 6.26
CA ILE A 302 8.54 0.36 6.44
C ILE A 302 8.47 -1.06 5.87
N ILE A 303 8.12 -2.03 6.72
CA ILE A 303 7.77 -3.38 6.29
C ILE A 303 6.25 -3.45 6.27
N THR A 304 5.67 -3.83 5.15
CA THR A 304 4.23 -4.03 5.00
C THR A 304 3.94 -5.22 4.09
N TYR A 305 2.67 -5.57 3.94
CA TYR A 305 2.19 -6.64 3.07
C TYR A 305 1.20 -6.06 2.06
N ASP A 306 0.99 -6.75 0.96
CA ASP A 306 0.03 -6.32 -0.06
C ASP A 306 -1.41 -6.70 0.33
N GLU A 307 -1.61 -7.93 0.87
CA GLU A 307 -2.90 -8.42 1.33
C GLU A 307 -2.71 -9.59 2.32
N HIS A 308 -3.81 -10.17 2.81
CA HIS A 308 -3.83 -11.12 3.93
C HIS A 308 -3.58 -12.59 3.54
N GLY A 309 -3.52 -12.94 2.25
CA GLY A 309 -3.26 -14.31 1.78
C GLY A 309 -4.31 -15.34 2.15
N GLY A 310 -5.56 -14.92 2.42
CA GLY A 310 -6.61 -15.82 2.86
C GLY A 310 -6.52 -16.21 4.35
N TYR A 311 -5.54 -15.73 5.10
CA TYR A 311 -5.44 -15.95 6.55
C TYR A 311 -6.38 -15.01 7.31
N PHE A 312 -6.95 -15.51 8.39
CA PHE A 312 -7.95 -14.80 9.17
C PHE A 312 -7.40 -13.53 9.83
N ASP A 313 -8.32 -12.60 10.03
CA ASP A 313 -8.18 -11.50 10.96
C ASP A 313 -9.57 -11.25 11.60
N HIS A 314 -9.61 -10.97 12.90
CA HIS A 314 -10.88 -10.76 13.59
C HIS A 314 -11.43 -9.34 13.47
N ILE A 315 -10.58 -8.38 13.07
CA ILE A 315 -10.96 -6.97 12.96
C ILE A 315 -11.63 -6.68 11.61
N LYS A 316 -12.85 -6.16 11.69
CA LYS A 316 -13.59 -5.70 10.51
C LYS A 316 -12.90 -4.51 9.88
N PRO A 317 -12.54 -4.56 8.58
CA PRO A 317 -11.96 -3.42 7.88
C PRO A 317 -12.96 -2.25 7.76
N PRO A 318 -12.46 -1.00 7.74
CA PRO A 318 -13.28 0.17 7.47
C PRO A 318 -13.79 0.17 6.03
N VAL A 319 -14.91 0.85 5.79
CA VAL A 319 -15.42 1.11 4.45
C VAL A 319 -14.96 2.50 4.03
N LEU A 320 -13.91 2.55 3.19
CA LEU A 320 -13.29 3.80 2.75
C LEU A 320 -13.90 4.32 1.43
N ASP A 321 -14.30 3.41 0.57
CA ASP A 321 -15.00 3.67 -0.69
C ASP A 321 -15.76 2.41 -1.16
N ALA A 322 -16.17 2.36 -2.42
CA ALA A 322 -16.91 1.22 -2.98
C ALA A 322 -16.09 -0.09 -3.07
N PHE A 323 -14.77 -0.03 -2.94
CA PHE A 323 -13.86 -1.19 -2.92
C PHE A 323 -13.46 -1.60 -1.50
N GLY A 324 -13.88 -0.87 -0.49
CA GLY A 324 -13.63 -1.11 0.93
C GLY A 324 -12.31 -0.52 1.43
N ALA A 325 -11.79 -1.05 2.49
CA ALA A 325 -10.44 -1.51 2.72
C ALA A 325 -10.51 -3.04 2.77
N GLY A 326 -9.38 -3.69 2.59
CA GLY A 326 -9.27 -5.14 2.75
C GLY A 326 -8.92 -5.54 4.18
N VAL A 327 -8.57 -6.80 4.37
CA VAL A 327 -8.24 -7.37 5.68
C VAL A 327 -6.96 -6.72 6.25
N ARG A 328 -6.85 -6.68 7.56
CA ARG A 328 -5.72 -6.09 8.28
C ARG A 328 -4.42 -6.86 8.00
N ILE A 329 -3.34 -6.10 7.76
CA ILE A 329 -2.01 -6.62 7.42
C ILE A 329 -0.94 -6.11 8.38
N PRO A 330 0.15 -6.86 8.62
CA PRO A 330 1.26 -6.39 9.44
C PRO A 330 1.97 -5.18 8.83
N THR A 331 2.23 -4.13 9.62
CA THR A 331 3.03 -3.00 9.14
C THR A 331 3.89 -2.43 10.25
N TRP A 332 5.22 -2.52 10.08
CA TRP A 332 6.22 -1.96 10.96
C TRP A 332 6.80 -0.65 10.40
N VAL A 333 6.98 0.32 11.28
CA VAL A 333 7.74 1.55 11.00
C VAL A 333 8.99 1.55 11.85
N ILE A 334 10.16 1.39 11.20
CA ILE A 334 11.46 1.19 11.81
C ILE A 334 12.33 2.42 11.49
N SER A 335 12.76 3.15 12.52
CA SER A 335 13.54 4.39 12.34
C SER A 335 14.15 4.77 13.70
N PRO A 336 15.26 5.52 13.76
CA PRO A 336 15.71 6.16 15.00
C PRO A 336 14.65 7.12 15.58
N TRP A 337 13.72 7.55 14.75
CA TRP A 337 12.65 8.49 15.07
C TRP A 337 11.29 7.83 15.27
N ALA A 338 11.17 6.53 15.10
CA ALA A 338 9.94 5.80 15.40
C ALA A 338 9.67 5.82 16.91
N LYS A 339 8.40 5.86 17.28
CA LYS A 339 8.00 5.67 18.67
C LYS A 339 8.28 4.24 19.08
N GLN A 340 9.10 4.04 20.09
CA GLN A 340 9.54 2.73 20.57
C GLN A 340 8.42 2.04 21.37
N GLY A 341 8.23 0.74 21.17
CA GLY A 341 7.20 -0.04 21.85
C GLY A 341 5.78 0.47 21.60
N TYR A 342 5.56 1.18 20.50
CA TYR A 342 4.29 1.85 20.26
C TYR A 342 3.37 1.04 19.32
N LEU A 343 2.19 0.73 19.83
CA LEU A 343 1.09 0.18 19.05
C LEU A 343 0.27 1.35 18.51
N ASP A 344 0.42 1.68 17.24
CA ASP A 344 -0.28 2.81 16.62
C ASP A 344 -1.72 2.41 16.22
N PRO A 345 -2.75 2.96 16.90
CA PRO A 345 -4.13 2.62 16.64
C PRO A 345 -4.76 3.39 15.48
N THR A 346 -4.01 4.27 14.85
CA THR A 346 -4.52 5.06 13.72
C THR A 346 -4.93 4.13 12.58
N THR A 347 -6.08 4.40 11.97
CA THR A 347 -6.51 3.67 10.77
C THR A 347 -5.64 4.05 9.59
N TYR A 348 -5.04 3.05 8.97
CA TYR A 348 -4.20 3.18 7.78
C TYR A 348 -4.64 2.19 6.70
N ASP A 349 -4.33 2.51 5.46
CA ASP A 349 -4.27 1.54 4.37
C ASP A 349 -2.99 1.73 3.54
N ILE A 350 -2.81 0.96 2.47
CA ILE A 350 -1.60 1.05 1.63
C ILE A 350 -1.38 2.47 1.10
N THR A 351 -2.45 3.24 0.85
CA THR A 351 -2.32 4.63 0.38
C THR A 351 -1.80 5.59 1.45
N SER A 352 -1.83 5.19 2.73
CA SER A 352 -1.18 5.94 3.82
C SER A 352 0.32 6.10 3.59
N ILE A 353 0.96 5.16 2.90
CA ILE A 353 2.36 5.24 2.48
C ILE A 353 2.55 6.36 1.45
N LEU A 354 1.62 6.51 0.51
CA LEU A 354 1.64 7.62 -0.45
C LEU A 354 1.48 8.96 0.26
N LYS A 355 0.49 9.08 1.17
CA LYS A 355 0.29 10.28 2.00
C LYS A 355 1.55 10.65 2.79
N PHE A 356 2.26 9.65 3.31
CA PHE A 356 3.53 9.86 4.00
C PHE A 356 4.60 10.45 3.08
N ILE A 357 4.80 9.86 1.91
CA ILE A 357 5.78 10.33 0.90
C ILE A 357 5.41 11.74 0.42
N GLU A 358 4.14 11.97 0.12
CA GLU A 358 3.61 13.25 -0.33
C GLU A 358 3.84 14.36 0.70
N ARG A 359 3.46 14.11 1.96
CA ARG A 359 3.68 15.06 3.05
C ARG A 359 5.15 15.31 3.31
N LEU A 360 5.98 14.25 3.32
CA LEU A 360 7.42 14.36 3.55
C LEU A 360 8.11 15.25 2.52
N HIS A 361 7.71 15.14 1.26
CA HIS A 361 8.33 15.86 0.15
C HIS A 361 7.54 17.07 -0.36
N GLY A 362 6.39 17.39 0.26
CA GLY A 362 5.52 18.51 -0.15
C GLY A 362 4.90 18.32 -1.53
N LEU A 363 4.57 17.06 -1.88
CA LEU A 363 3.95 16.72 -3.15
C LEU A 363 2.42 16.91 -3.08
N PRO A 364 1.74 17.18 -4.20
CA PRO A 364 0.30 17.07 -4.26
C PRO A 364 -0.13 15.61 -4.13
N SER A 365 -1.37 15.34 -3.70
CA SER A 365 -1.92 13.99 -3.74
C SER A 365 -2.18 13.53 -5.18
N LEU A 366 -2.09 12.22 -5.43
CA LEU A 366 -2.50 11.64 -6.72
C LEU A 366 -3.97 11.89 -6.99
N ALA A 367 -4.84 11.89 -5.97
CA ALA A 367 -6.25 12.25 -6.10
C ALA A 367 -6.45 13.66 -6.67
N SER A 368 -5.55 14.60 -6.37
CA SER A 368 -5.63 15.97 -6.88
C SER A 368 -5.15 16.14 -8.32
N VAL A 369 -4.45 15.15 -8.88
CA VAL A 369 -3.85 15.22 -10.23
C VAL A 369 -4.32 14.13 -11.19
N ASN A 370 -4.85 13.02 -10.68
CA ASN A 370 -5.38 11.92 -11.48
C ASN A 370 -6.91 11.89 -11.41
N HIS A 371 -7.55 12.53 -12.36
CA HIS A 371 -9.01 12.60 -12.47
C HIS A 371 -9.62 11.53 -13.38
N ARG A 372 -8.81 10.58 -13.85
CA ARG A 372 -9.24 9.54 -14.80
C ARG A 372 -10.36 8.67 -14.23
N PHE A 373 -10.32 8.41 -12.94
CA PHE A 373 -11.24 7.51 -12.24
C PHE A 373 -12.27 8.22 -11.36
N ASP A 374 -12.44 9.52 -11.51
CA ASP A 374 -13.48 10.30 -10.81
C ASP A 374 -14.89 9.93 -11.24
N VAL A 375 -15.02 9.31 -12.41
CA VAL A 375 -16.25 8.78 -12.97
C VAL A 375 -16.28 7.25 -12.83
N ALA A 376 -17.48 6.67 -13.00
CA ALA A 376 -17.66 5.23 -12.97
C ALA A 376 -16.70 4.48 -13.92
N THR A 377 -16.09 3.42 -13.42
CA THR A 377 -15.12 2.60 -14.15
C THR A 377 -15.75 1.29 -14.67
N PRO A 378 -15.18 0.64 -15.70
CA PRO A 378 -15.61 -0.68 -16.13
C PRO A 378 -15.44 -1.72 -15.01
N VAL A 379 -16.45 -2.56 -14.77
CA VAL A 379 -16.35 -3.69 -13.84
C VAL A 379 -15.64 -4.86 -14.52
N GLY A 380 -14.79 -5.58 -13.80
CA GLY A 380 -14.27 -6.88 -14.23
C GLY A 380 -12.85 -6.88 -14.76
N GLY A 381 -12.02 -5.92 -14.39
CA GLY A 381 -10.57 -6.10 -14.46
C GLY A 381 -9.91 -6.00 -15.84
N ASN A 382 -10.60 -5.57 -16.87
CA ASN A 382 -9.99 -5.26 -18.16
C ASN A 382 -9.90 -3.75 -18.32
N TYR A 383 -8.71 -3.20 -18.05
CA TYR A 383 -8.36 -1.82 -18.34
C TYR A 383 -8.57 -1.43 -19.83
N GLU A 384 -8.51 -2.39 -20.72
CA GLU A 384 -8.50 -2.16 -22.18
C GLU A 384 -9.83 -1.74 -22.78
N ALA A 385 -10.75 -1.42 -22.19
CA ALA A 385 -11.93 -0.90 -22.82
C ALA A 385 -13.20 -1.25 -22.06
N ALA A 386 -13.83 -0.23 -21.68
CA ALA A 386 -15.26 -0.20 -21.83
C ALA A 386 -15.62 -0.55 -23.29
N ALA A 387 -15.71 -1.82 -23.62
CA ALA A 387 -16.41 -2.22 -24.83
C ALA A 387 -17.80 -1.56 -24.76
N PRO A 388 -18.35 -1.05 -25.88
CA PRO A 388 -19.70 -0.51 -25.89
C PRO A 388 -20.67 -1.51 -25.26
N GLY A 389 -21.29 -1.18 -24.11
CA GLY A 389 -22.17 -2.07 -23.35
C GLY A 389 -21.53 -2.81 -22.17
N ALA A 390 -20.28 -2.56 -21.82
CA ALA A 390 -19.69 -3.09 -20.58
C ALA A 390 -20.40 -2.53 -19.34
N LEU A 391 -20.56 -3.38 -18.31
CA LEU A 391 -21.09 -2.92 -17.02
C LEU A 391 -20.14 -1.88 -16.44
N VAL A 392 -20.69 -0.79 -15.94
CA VAL A 392 -19.94 0.33 -15.36
C VAL A 392 -19.96 0.19 -13.85
N GLY A 393 -18.77 0.09 -13.26
CA GLY A 393 -18.58 0.05 -11.81
C GLY A 393 -18.58 1.43 -11.15
N PRO A 394 -18.44 1.47 -9.83
CA PRO A 394 -18.33 2.72 -9.10
C PRO A 394 -17.04 3.47 -9.49
N PRO A 395 -16.95 4.79 -9.19
CA PRO A 395 -15.69 5.52 -9.28
C PRO A 395 -14.59 4.85 -8.47
N ALA A 396 -13.38 4.82 -9.01
CA ALA A 396 -12.19 4.23 -8.39
C ALA A 396 -11.04 5.26 -8.32
N LYS A 397 -11.34 6.47 -7.88
CA LYS A 397 -10.36 7.54 -7.75
C LYS A 397 -9.26 7.19 -6.74
N PRO A 398 -8.05 7.79 -6.87
CA PRO A 398 -7.02 7.63 -5.85
C PRO A 398 -7.53 8.03 -4.46
N ARG A 399 -7.10 7.28 -3.43
CA ARG A 399 -7.60 7.40 -2.04
C ARG A 399 -6.67 8.20 -1.13
N ASP A 400 -5.55 8.65 -1.62
CA ASP A 400 -4.49 9.34 -0.88
C ASP A 400 -4.88 10.74 -0.35
N ASP A 401 -6.05 11.27 -0.72
CA ASP A 401 -6.67 12.46 -0.11
C ASP A 401 -7.74 12.13 0.94
N ASN A 402 -8.05 10.86 1.19
CA ASN A 402 -9.10 10.46 2.15
C ASN A 402 -8.69 10.84 3.58
N GLY A 403 -9.55 11.63 4.27
CA GLY A 403 -9.33 12.10 5.64
C GLY A 403 -9.52 11.04 6.72
N ASP A 404 -10.13 9.89 6.40
CA ASP A 404 -10.41 8.82 7.36
C ASP A 404 -9.18 7.90 7.59
N ILE A 405 -8.13 8.05 6.79
CA ILE A 405 -6.87 7.33 6.94
C ILE A 405 -5.71 8.27 7.26
N GLY A 406 -4.83 7.81 8.14
CA GLY A 406 -3.62 8.53 8.54
C GLY A 406 -2.53 8.56 7.46
N ASP A 407 -1.48 9.30 7.73
CA ASP A 407 -0.32 9.51 6.86
C ASP A 407 0.99 8.99 7.47
N LEU A 408 0.92 8.08 8.42
CA LEU A 408 2.03 7.48 9.16
C LEU A 408 2.87 8.44 10.04
N PHE A 409 2.64 9.75 10.02
CA PHE A 409 3.41 10.66 10.87
C PHE A 409 3.19 10.39 12.36
N ASN A 410 2.05 9.79 12.74
CA ASN A 410 1.79 9.42 14.14
C ASN A 410 2.74 8.32 14.66
N ALA A 411 3.35 7.54 13.77
CA ALA A 411 4.33 6.51 14.13
C ALA A 411 5.68 7.09 14.60
N PHE A 412 5.92 8.39 14.42
CA PHE A 412 7.21 9.03 14.69
C PHE A 412 7.14 10.01 15.86
N SER A 413 8.33 10.30 16.43
CA SER A 413 8.60 11.35 17.42
C SER A 413 9.65 12.28 16.83
N PHE A 414 9.20 13.30 16.09
CA PHE A 414 10.04 14.35 15.52
C PHE A 414 10.12 15.55 16.44
#